data_b1db6578bfd64db17932c03da140e018
#
_entry.id   b1db6578bfd64db17932c03da140e018
#
_cell.length_a   1.000
_cell.length_b   1.000
_cell.length_c   1.000
_cell.angle_alpha   90.00
_cell.angle_beta   90.00
_cell.angle_gamma   90.00
#
_symmetry.space_group_name_H-M   'P 1'
#
loop_
_entity.id
_entity.type
_entity.pdbx_description
1 polymer ?
#
loop_
_entity_poly.entity_id
_entity_poly.type
_entity_poly.pdbx_seq_one_letter_code
_entity_poly.pdbx_strand_id
1 'polypeptide(L)'
;LHTDVPTVHSPTLGAALQQWDVMQAPADSAARQLFAAAPGGVRTTVAFSQSRQYPSLDTDRAAGCIRSKEHAYSQDGGLAVLFGNIAERGCVVKTAGVDESIWQFTGRARVYESQDAAVASILANEVVAGDIVVIRYEGPKGGPGMQEMLYPTSYIKSKGLGKACALLTDGRFSGG
;
A
#
# COMPACT_ATOMS: atom_id res chain seq x y z
N LEU A 1 -9.80 -18.26 -4.34
CA LEU A 1 -10.42 -17.58 -5.48
C LEU A 1 -11.74 -18.25 -5.85
N HIS A 2 -12.74 -17.46 -6.22
CA HIS A 2 -13.98 -17.95 -6.83
C HIS A 2 -13.72 -18.18 -8.31
N THR A 3 -13.52 -19.41 -8.71
CA THR A 3 -13.07 -19.78 -10.06
C THR A 3 -14.21 -19.95 -11.07
N ASP A 4 -15.44 -19.98 -10.58
CA ASP A 4 -16.69 -20.13 -11.35
C ASP A 4 -17.28 -18.80 -11.86
N VAL A 5 -16.75 -17.66 -11.41
CA VAL A 5 -17.21 -16.35 -11.83
C VAL A 5 -16.82 -16.02 -13.27
N PRO A 6 -17.69 -15.35 -14.05
CA PRO A 6 -17.37 -14.97 -15.42
C PRO A 6 -16.31 -13.87 -15.46
N THR A 7 -15.53 -13.83 -16.55
CA THR A 7 -14.58 -12.78 -16.86
C THR A 7 -14.90 -12.13 -18.20
N VAL A 8 -14.26 -11.00 -18.52
CA VAL A 8 -14.51 -10.27 -19.76
C VAL A 8 -14.16 -11.09 -21.02
N HIS A 9 -13.17 -11.96 -20.92
CA HIS A 9 -12.60 -12.68 -22.08
C HIS A 9 -12.66 -14.20 -21.93
N SER A 10 -13.22 -14.72 -20.86
CA SER A 10 -13.26 -16.15 -20.56
C SER A 10 -14.59 -16.51 -19.89
N PRO A 11 -15.16 -17.68 -20.16
CA PRO A 11 -16.40 -18.10 -19.51
C PRO A 11 -16.34 -18.08 -18.00
N THR A 12 -15.18 -18.45 -17.44
CA THR A 12 -14.94 -18.41 -16.01
C THR A 12 -13.50 -17.99 -15.71
N LEU A 13 -13.27 -17.49 -14.48
CA LEU A 13 -11.93 -17.22 -13.98
C LEU A 13 -11.06 -18.48 -13.99
N GLY A 14 -11.64 -19.65 -13.67
CA GLY A 14 -10.93 -20.91 -13.72
C GLY A 14 -10.41 -21.24 -15.12
N ALA A 15 -11.22 -21.04 -16.16
CA ALA A 15 -10.79 -21.25 -17.55
C ALA A 15 -9.68 -20.26 -17.94
N ALA A 16 -9.78 -18.99 -17.52
CA ALA A 16 -8.73 -17.99 -17.73
C ALA A 16 -7.42 -18.39 -17.04
N LEU A 17 -7.49 -18.86 -15.80
CA LEU A 17 -6.32 -19.32 -15.05
C LEU A 17 -5.65 -20.53 -15.73
N GLN A 18 -6.42 -21.49 -16.19
CA GLN A 18 -5.85 -22.65 -16.94
C GLN A 18 -5.11 -22.20 -18.21
N GLN A 19 -5.65 -21.24 -18.94
CA GLN A 19 -5.02 -20.73 -20.15
C GLN A 19 -3.72 -19.97 -19.87
N TRP A 20 -3.67 -19.22 -18.76
CA TRP A 20 -2.56 -18.30 -18.44
C TRP A 20 -1.66 -18.79 -17.31
N ASP A 21 -1.88 -19.99 -16.80
CA ASP A 21 -1.02 -20.58 -15.77
C ASP A 21 0.33 -20.99 -16.35
N VAL A 22 1.31 -20.13 -16.17
CA VAL A 22 2.68 -20.38 -16.65
C VAL A 22 3.36 -21.60 -15.99
N MET A 23 2.83 -22.09 -14.87
CA MET A 23 3.32 -23.32 -14.23
C MET A 23 2.98 -24.57 -15.04
N GLN A 24 1.82 -24.58 -15.69
CA GLN A 24 1.29 -25.73 -16.42
C GLN A 24 1.35 -25.54 -17.95
N ALA A 25 1.56 -24.31 -18.40
CA ALA A 25 1.55 -23.97 -19.82
C ALA A 25 2.71 -24.63 -20.59
N PRO A 26 2.47 -25.13 -21.82
CA PRO A 26 3.52 -25.59 -22.72
C PRO A 26 4.60 -24.49 -22.94
N ALA A 27 5.83 -24.92 -23.24
CA ALA A 27 6.97 -24.00 -23.39
C ALA A 27 6.78 -22.97 -24.51
N ASP A 28 6.06 -23.34 -25.55
CA ASP A 28 5.75 -22.50 -26.74
C ASP A 28 4.44 -21.70 -26.61
N SER A 29 3.75 -21.83 -25.47
CA SER A 29 2.47 -21.16 -25.25
C SER A 29 2.62 -19.62 -25.17
N ALA A 30 1.55 -18.90 -25.50
CA ALA A 30 1.48 -17.44 -25.34
C ALA A 30 1.76 -16.99 -23.90
N ALA A 31 1.29 -17.74 -22.91
CA ALA A 31 1.53 -17.46 -21.51
C ALA A 31 3.03 -17.49 -21.16
N ARG A 32 3.75 -18.50 -21.64
CA ARG A 32 5.21 -18.60 -21.46
C ARG A 32 5.97 -17.52 -22.21
N GLN A 33 5.56 -17.22 -23.42
CA GLN A 33 6.17 -16.14 -24.22
C GLN A 33 6.00 -14.78 -23.54
N LEU A 34 4.83 -14.47 -23.02
CA LEU A 34 4.58 -13.24 -22.28
C LEU A 34 5.37 -13.20 -20.96
N PHE A 35 5.44 -14.29 -20.23
CA PHE A 35 6.25 -14.36 -19.01
C PHE A 35 7.74 -14.12 -19.29
N ALA A 36 8.27 -14.66 -20.37
CA ALA A 36 9.68 -14.50 -20.76
C ALA A 36 9.98 -13.14 -21.42
N ALA A 37 8.97 -12.38 -21.78
CA ALA A 37 9.16 -11.07 -22.39
C ALA A 37 9.43 -9.98 -21.32
N ALA A 38 10.13 -8.96 -21.71
CA ALA A 38 10.22 -7.73 -20.91
C ALA A 38 8.85 -7.04 -20.84
N PRO A 39 8.60 -6.15 -19.86
CA PRO A 39 7.40 -5.34 -19.84
C PRO A 39 7.15 -4.65 -21.17
N GLY A 40 5.93 -4.70 -21.67
CA GLY A 40 5.56 -4.25 -23.01
C GLY A 40 5.94 -5.20 -24.15
N GLY A 41 6.41 -6.41 -23.86
CA GLY A 41 6.77 -7.45 -24.84
C GLY A 41 8.05 -7.17 -25.63
N VAL A 42 8.78 -6.09 -25.33
CA VAL A 42 10.00 -5.68 -26.02
C VAL A 42 11.22 -6.00 -25.15
N ARG A 43 12.16 -6.73 -25.73
CA ARG A 43 13.46 -6.99 -25.09
C ARG A 43 14.38 -5.81 -25.32
N THR A 44 15.07 -5.37 -24.27
CA THR A 44 16.07 -4.31 -24.37
C THR A 44 17.35 -4.73 -23.65
N THR A 45 18.49 -4.29 -24.18
CA THR A 45 19.81 -4.43 -23.56
C THR A 45 20.24 -3.14 -22.84
N VAL A 46 19.38 -2.14 -22.82
CA VAL A 46 19.69 -0.84 -22.20
C VAL A 46 19.74 -1.00 -20.69
N ALA A 47 20.78 -0.48 -20.07
CA ALA A 47 20.92 -0.48 -18.61
C ALA A 47 19.74 0.27 -17.96
N PHE A 48 19.30 -0.20 -16.78
CA PHE A 48 18.14 0.29 -16.03
C PHE A 48 16.79 0.17 -16.75
N SER A 49 16.75 -0.46 -17.94
CA SER A 49 15.49 -0.84 -18.55
C SER A 49 14.90 -2.08 -17.84
N GLN A 50 13.60 -2.25 -17.94
CA GLN A 50 12.91 -3.42 -17.38
C GLN A 50 13.00 -4.62 -18.35
N SER A 51 14.19 -4.91 -18.85
CA SER A 51 14.43 -5.96 -19.83
C SER A 51 14.81 -7.31 -19.24
N ARG A 52 14.79 -7.43 -17.91
CA ARG A 52 15.17 -8.68 -17.25
C ARG A 52 14.20 -9.80 -17.65
N GLN A 53 14.78 -10.87 -18.15
CA GLN A 53 14.07 -12.11 -18.34
C GLN A 53 14.27 -12.98 -17.10
N TYR A 54 13.20 -13.63 -16.71
CA TYR A 54 13.26 -14.65 -15.69
C TYR A 54 13.29 -16.02 -16.40
N PRO A 55 14.42 -16.74 -16.39
CA PRO A 55 14.56 -18.02 -17.11
C PRO A 55 13.71 -19.13 -16.48
N SER A 56 13.37 -18.97 -15.22
CA SER A 56 12.54 -19.91 -14.46
C SER A 56 11.60 -19.16 -13.53
N LEU A 57 10.52 -19.81 -13.15
CA LEU A 57 9.60 -19.33 -12.13
C LEU A 57 10.20 -19.56 -10.73
N ASP A 58 10.03 -18.58 -9.85
CA ASP A 58 10.19 -18.81 -8.42
C ASP A 58 8.97 -19.56 -7.88
N THR A 59 9.15 -20.85 -7.66
CA THR A 59 8.11 -21.76 -7.15
C THR A 59 8.28 -22.08 -5.67
N ASP A 60 9.29 -21.53 -5.01
CA ASP A 60 9.53 -21.72 -3.59
C ASP A 60 8.49 -20.94 -2.77
N ARG A 61 7.54 -21.66 -2.22
CA ARG A 61 6.48 -21.09 -1.38
C ARG A 61 6.89 -20.88 0.07
N ALA A 62 8.07 -21.34 0.47
CA ALA A 62 8.58 -21.16 1.82
C ALA A 62 9.55 -19.96 1.92
N ALA A 63 10.48 -19.83 0.99
CA ALA A 63 11.54 -18.83 1.02
C ALA A 63 11.51 -17.84 -0.16
N GLY A 64 10.72 -18.13 -1.19
CA GLY A 64 10.61 -17.32 -2.39
C GLY A 64 9.87 -15.99 -2.20
N CYS A 65 9.71 -15.24 -3.29
CA CYS A 65 9.06 -13.92 -3.29
C CYS A 65 7.58 -13.98 -2.96
N ILE A 66 6.87 -15.01 -3.45
CA ILE A 66 5.44 -15.21 -3.19
C ILE A 66 5.29 -16.44 -2.31
N ARG A 67 5.04 -16.22 -1.05
CA ARG A 67 4.98 -17.28 -0.04
C ARG A 67 3.58 -17.85 0.12
N SER A 68 3.50 -19.06 0.63
CA SER A 68 2.25 -19.62 1.11
C SER A 68 1.84 -18.95 2.43
N LYS A 69 0.58 -19.15 2.84
CA LYS A 69 0.07 -18.60 4.10
C LYS A 69 0.89 -19.03 5.32
N GLU A 70 1.34 -20.28 5.32
CA GLU A 70 2.14 -20.86 6.41
C GLU A 70 3.53 -20.20 6.54
N HIS A 71 4.03 -19.63 5.44
CA HIS A 71 5.34 -18.97 5.34
C HIS A 71 5.22 -17.47 5.09
N ALA A 72 4.06 -16.89 5.39
CA ALA A 72 3.82 -15.46 5.21
C ALA A 72 4.81 -14.62 6.03
N TYR A 73 5.17 -13.45 5.51
CA TYR A 73 6.05 -12.50 6.20
C TYR A 73 5.42 -11.94 7.48
N SER A 74 4.08 -11.86 7.53
CA SER A 74 3.33 -11.53 8.72
C SER A 74 2.06 -12.38 8.78
N GLN A 75 1.49 -12.54 9.98
CA GLN A 75 0.28 -13.35 10.19
C GLN A 75 -1.01 -12.54 9.95
N ASP A 76 -0.91 -11.23 9.85
CA ASP A 76 -2.03 -10.33 9.59
C ASP A 76 -1.89 -9.60 8.25
N GLY A 77 -2.95 -8.91 7.82
CA GLY A 77 -2.99 -8.19 6.57
C GLY A 77 -2.36 -6.80 6.62
N GLY A 78 -1.77 -6.41 7.73
CA GLY A 78 -1.14 -5.10 7.89
C GLY A 78 -2.10 -3.91 7.94
N LEU A 79 -3.39 -4.17 8.14
CA LEU A 79 -4.43 -3.16 8.37
C LEU A 79 -5.18 -3.51 9.64
N ALA A 80 -5.47 -2.53 10.47
CA ALA A 80 -6.32 -2.67 11.64
C ALA A 80 -7.44 -1.63 11.61
N VAL A 81 -8.60 -1.99 12.18
CA VAL A 81 -9.71 -1.07 12.41
C VAL A 81 -9.73 -0.76 13.90
N LEU A 82 -9.61 0.51 14.24
CA LEU A 82 -9.59 1.01 15.59
C LEU A 82 -10.90 1.75 15.89
N PHE A 83 -11.35 1.70 17.12
CA PHE A 83 -12.54 2.39 17.61
C PHE A 83 -12.19 3.25 18.81
N GLY A 84 -12.85 4.37 18.94
CA GLY A 84 -12.65 5.29 20.05
C GLY A 84 -13.59 6.48 19.98
N ASN A 85 -13.50 7.37 20.97
CA ASN A 85 -14.40 8.52 21.10
C ASN A 85 -14.32 9.54 19.95
N ILE A 86 -13.21 9.56 19.19
CA ILE A 86 -13.06 10.38 17.98
C ILE A 86 -13.28 9.59 16.69
N ALA A 87 -13.48 8.29 16.80
CA ALA A 87 -13.73 7.38 15.68
C ALA A 87 -14.72 6.30 16.10
N GLU A 88 -15.93 6.69 16.52
CA GLU A 88 -16.97 5.77 17.01
C GLU A 88 -17.39 4.71 16.01
N ARG A 89 -17.33 5.06 14.71
CA ARG A 89 -17.63 4.12 13.60
C ARG A 89 -16.39 3.40 13.09
N GLY A 90 -15.25 3.61 13.74
CA GLY A 90 -13.97 3.06 13.38
C GLY A 90 -13.13 3.96 12.46
N CYS A 91 -11.83 3.77 12.55
CA CYS A 91 -10.85 4.29 11.62
C CYS A 91 -9.91 3.16 11.20
N VAL A 92 -9.32 3.29 10.01
CA VAL A 92 -8.36 2.31 9.49
C VAL A 92 -6.95 2.83 9.72
N VAL A 93 -6.11 1.98 10.28
CA VAL A 93 -4.67 2.22 10.36
C VAL A 93 -3.92 1.15 9.58
N LYS A 94 -2.91 1.57 8.81
CA LYS A 94 -1.97 0.67 8.17
C LYS A 94 -0.88 0.33 9.17
N THR A 95 -0.91 -0.88 9.71
CA THR A 95 0.08 -1.38 10.67
C THR A 95 1.35 -1.87 9.97
N ALA A 96 1.25 -2.29 8.70
CA ALA A 96 2.40 -2.69 7.91
C ALA A 96 3.39 -1.51 7.75
N GLY A 97 4.63 -1.74 8.16
CA GLY A 97 5.69 -0.73 8.12
C GLY A 97 5.68 0.30 9.26
N VAL A 98 4.74 0.20 10.18
CA VAL A 98 4.76 0.98 11.44
C VAL A 98 5.54 0.19 12.49
N ASP A 99 6.53 0.83 13.10
CA ASP A 99 7.32 0.23 14.17
C ASP A 99 6.41 -0.08 15.38
N GLU A 100 6.47 -1.30 15.90
CA GLU A 100 5.61 -1.74 17.01
C GLU A 100 5.78 -0.88 18.27
N SER A 101 6.94 -0.28 18.46
CA SER A 101 7.21 0.59 19.61
C SER A 101 6.34 1.85 19.65
N ILE A 102 5.71 2.22 18.53
CA ILE A 102 4.84 3.40 18.41
C ILE A 102 3.37 3.04 18.13
N TRP A 103 2.97 1.79 18.26
CA TRP A 103 1.56 1.40 18.15
C TRP A 103 0.69 2.01 19.25
N GLN A 104 1.29 2.34 20.38
CA GLN A 104 0.66 3.16 21.40
C GLN A 104 1.34 4.53 21.42
N PHE A 105 0.59 5.57 21.12
CA PHE A 105 1.11 6.92 21.03
C PHE A 105 0.20 7.87 21.81
N THR A 106 0.82 8.69 22.66
CA THR A 106 0.14 9.74 23.39
C THR A 106 0.84 11.06 23.15
N GLY A 107 0.09 12.08 22.81
CA GLY A 107 0.67 13.36 22.45
C GLY A 107 -0.33 14.50 22.44
N ARG A 108 0.16 15.71 22.17
CA ARG A 108 -0.65 16.90 22.05
C ARG A 108 -1.26 16.97 20.65
N ALA A 109 -2.59 17.08 20.56
CA ALA A 109 -3.27 17.30 19.30
C ALA A 109 -2.98 18.71 18.74
N ARG A 110 -2.50 18.75 17.49
CA ARG A 110 -2.45 19.97 16.67
C ARG A 110 -3.45 19.82 15.55
N VAL A 111 -4.51 20.61 15.61
CA VAL A 111 -5.66 20.50 14.71
C VAL A 111 -5.54 21.52 13.59
N TYR A 112 -5.67 21.05 12.37
CA TYR A 112 -5.65 21.85 11.14
C TYR A 112 -6.93 21.61 10.35
N GLU A 113 -7.47 22.67 9.76
CA GLU A 113 -8.72 22.65 9.00
C GLU A 113 -8.50 22.32 7.51
N SER A 114 -7.26 22.08 7.10
CA SER A 114 -6.89 21.66 5.74
C SER A 114 -5.51 21.02 5.73
N GLN A 115 -5.24 20.23 4.68
CA GLN A 115 -3.92 19.69 4.41
C GLN A 115 -2.88 20.79 4.21
N ASP A 116 -3.23 21.86 3.49
CA ASP A 116 -2.32 22.96 3.19
C ASP A 116 -1.87 23.67 4.47
N ALA A 117 -2.79 23.91 5.41
CA ALA A 117 -2.46 24.51 6.70
C ALA A 117 -1.52 23.61 7.52
N ALA A 118 -1.77 22.29 7.53
CA ALA A 118 -0.89 21.33 8.19
C ALA A 118 0.50 21.30 7.55
N VAL A 119 0.57 21.26 6.23
CA VAL A 119 1.84 21.29 5.48
C VAL A 119 2.64 22.55 5.77
N ALA A 120 1.99 23.72 5.74
CA ALA A 120 2.65 25.00 6.08
C ALA A 120 3.28 24.96 7.49
N SER A 121 2.53 24.47 8.47
CA SER A 121 3.00 24.37 9.86
C SER A 121 4.15 23.35 10.02
N ILE A 122 4.07 22.19 9.34
CA ILE A 122 5.15 21.20 9.33
C ILE A 122 6.43 21.81 8.73
N LEU A 123 6.32 22.49 7.60
CA LEU A 123 7.45 23.12 6.93
C LEU A 123 8.06 24.26 7.77
N ALA A 124 7.23 25.02 8.49
CA ALA A 124 7.67 26.06 9.42
C ALA A 124 8.32 25.53 10.72
N ASN A 125 8.42 24.20 10.90
CA ASN A 125 8.93 23.53 12.11
C ASN A 125 8.09 23.81 13.37
N GLU A 126 6.82 24.09 13.22
CA GLU A 126 5.91 24.26 14.34
C GLU A 126 5.43 22.93 14.92
N VAL A 127 5.40 21.87 14.09
CA VAL A 127 5.15 20.50 14.53
C VAL A 127 6.44 19.92 15.09
N VAL A 128 6.37 19.43 16.31
CA VAL A 128 7.51 18.91 17.06
C VAL A 128 7.26 17.47 17.55
N ALA A 129 8.31 16.82 18.02
CA ALA A 129 8.19 15.49 18.60
C ALA A 129 7.15 15.44 19.73
N GLY A 130 6.30 14.43 19.75
CA GLY A 130 5.19 14.29 20.69
C GLY A 130 3.87 14.91 20.21
N ASP A 131 3.84 15.54 19.05
CA ASP A 131 2.59 16.07 18.51
C ASP A 131 1.79 14.98 17.75
N ILE A 132 0.46 15.07 17.83
CA ILE A 132 -0.50 14.36 17.00
C ILE A 132 -1.09 15.37 16.01
N VAL A 133 -0.71 15.28 14.77
CA VAL A 133 -1.22 16.15 13.69
C VAL A 133 -2.60 15.64 13.28
N VAL A 134 -3.62 16.49 13.47
CA VAL A 134 -5.01 16.16 13.13
C VAL A 134 -5.44 17.07 11.99
N ILE A 135 -5.74 16.48 10.83
CA ILE A 135 -6.18 17.21 9.64
C ILE A 135 -7.63 16.85 9.36
N ARG A 136 -8.51 17.82 9.40
CA ARG A 136 -9.96 17.66 9.20
C ARG A 136 -10.43 18.37 7.94
N TYR A 137 -11.66 18.02 7.52
CA TYR A 137 -12.35 18.55 6.34
C TYR A 137 -11.67 18.24 5.01
N GLU A 138 -10.95 17.13 4.96
CA GLU A 138 -10.36 16.57 3.73
C GLU A 138 -11.11 15.32 3.23
N GLY A 139 -12.05 14.86 4.02
CA GLY A 139 -12.92 13.72 3.73
C GLY A 139 -14.18 14.06 2.95
N PRO A 140 -15.10 13.09 2.80
CA PRO A 140 -16.33 13.26 2.02
C PRO A 140 -17.39 14.14 2.71
N LYS A 141 -17.26 14.40 4.00
CA LYS A 141 -18.17 15.26 4.76
C LYS A 141 -17.52 16.61 5.07
N GLY A 142 -17.89 17.62 4.35
CA GLY A 142 -17.41 18.98 4.56
C GLY A 142 -16.07 19.30 3.91
N GLY A 143 -15.53 18.38 3.13
CA GLY A 143 -14.27 18.53 2.41
C GLY A 143 -14.37 18.14 0.94
N PRO A 144 -13.24 18.12 0.21
CA PRO A 144 -13.19 17.83 -1.22
C PRO A 144 -13.44 16.36 -1.57
N GLY A 145 -13.61 15.49 -0.60
CA GLY A 145 -13.83 14.06 -0.80
C GLY A 145 -12.87 13.23 0.02
N MET A 146 -11.94 12.57 -0.61
CA MET A 146 -10.93 11.72 0.05
C MET A 146 -9.54 12.21 -0.33
N GLN A 147 -9.18 13.39 0.14
CA GLN A 147 -7.88 14.01 -0.12
C GLN A 147 -6.74 13.11 0.35
N GLU A 148 -5.74 12.94 -0.51
CA GLU A 148 -4.55 12.14 -0.24
C GLU A 148 -3.57 12.88 0.69
N MET A 149 -3.12 12.23 1.75
CA MET A 149 -2.21 12.79 2.77
C MET A 149 -0.72 12.51 2.48
N LEU A 150 -0.31 12.44 1.22
CA LEU A 150 1.07 12.17 0.86
C LEU A 150 2.04 13.25 1.36
N TYR A 151 1.69 14.53 1.17
CA TYR A 151 2.57 15.63 1.54
C TYR A 151 2.80 15.74 3.05
N PRO A 152 1.78 15.74 3.92
CA PRO A 152 2.00 15.78 5.37
C PRO A 152 2.85 14.61 5.85
N THR A 153 2.58 13.38 5.38
CA THR A 153 3.36 12.19 5.78
C THR A 153 4.81 12.28 5.34
N SER A 154 5.05 12.69 4.09
CA SER A 154 6.39 12.83 3.53
C SER A 154 7.20 13.89 4.27
N TYR A 155 6.61 15.03 4.58
CA TYR A 155 7.30 16.12 5.28
C TYR A 155 7.56 15.78 6.76
N ILE A 156 6.62 15.17 7.47
CA ILE A 156 6.87 14.67 8.83
C ILE A 156 8.06 13.70 8.83
N LYS A 157 8.07 12.77 7.87
CA LYS A 157 9.16 11.78 7.74
C LYS A 157 10.49 12.45 7.37
N SER A 158 10.50 13.40 6.42
CA SER A 158 11.73 14.09 6.00
C SER A 158 12.36 14.94 7.10
N LYS A 159 11.56 15.42 8.03
CA LYS A 159 12.03 16.15 9.23
C LYS A 159 12.47 15.24 10.38
N GLY A 160 12.52 13.91 10.16
CA GLY A 160 12.93 12.96 11.19
C GLY A 160 11.86 12.70 12.26
N LEU A 161 10.63 13.18 12.06
CA LEU A 161 9.53 13.06 13.02
C LEU A 161 8.67 11.80 12.83
N GLY A 162 8.98 10.94 11.86
CA GLY A 162 8.15 9.79 11.49
C GLY A 162 7.90 8.76 12.61
N LYS A 163 8.78 8.69 13.61
CA LYS A 163 8.58 7.87 14.81
C LYS A 163 8.21 8.68 16.06
N ALA A 164 8.14 10.00 15.93
CA ALA A 164 7.96 10.93 17.04
C ALA A 164 6.65 11.72 16.98
N CYS A 165 5.89 11.57 15.89
CA CYS A 165 4.58 12.18 15.69
C CYS A 165 3.59 11.17 15.16
N ALA A 166 2.31 11.36 15.45
CA ALA A 166 1.21 10.64 14.81
C ALA A 166 0.45 11.57 13.86
N LEU A 167 -0.23 11.01 12.86
CA LEU A 167 -1.09 11.72 11.93
C LEU A 167 -2.47 11.08 11.89
N LEU A 168 -3.51 11.89 12.01
CA LEU A 168 -4.91 11.51 11.93
C LEU A 168 -5.64 12.41 10.93
N THR A 169 -6.49 11.85 10.10
CA THR A 169 -7.27 12.60 9.11
C THR A 169 -8.60 11.92 8.80
N ASP A 170 -9.58 12.70 8.34
CA ASP A 170 -10.78 12.20 7.68
C ASP A 170 -10.60 12.03 6.16
N GLY A 171 -9.44 12.40 5.63
CA GLY A 171 -8.98 12.08 4.29
C GLY A 171 -8.53 10.63 4.15
N ARG A 172 -7.50 10.38 3.33
CA ARG A 172 -6.97 9.02 3.10
C ARG A 172 -5.46 8.98 3.02
N PHE A 173 -4.93 7.78 3.22
CA PHE A 173 -3.53 7.43 2.96
C PHE A 173 -3.48 6.39 1.85
N SER A 174 -2.61 6.55 0.88
CA SER A 174 -2.44 5.62 -0.25
C SER A 174 -1.35 4.59 -0.01
N GLY A 175 -0.99 4.28 1.13
CA GLY A 175 -0.08 3.17 1.41
C GLY A 175 1.37 3.39 0.98
N GLY A 176 1.84 4.61 1.03
CA GLY A 176 3.25 4.94 0.88
C GLY A 176 4.05 4.71 2.15
#